data_7d94d37da49332f80a0c735190db4d05
#
_entry.id   7d94d37da49332f80a0c735190db4d05
#
_cell.length_a   1.000
_cell.length_b   1.000
_cell.length_c   1.000
_cell.angle_alpha   90.00
_cell.angle_beta   90.00
_cell.angle_gamma   90.00
#
_symmetry.space_group_name_H-M   'P 1'
#
loop_
_entity.id
_entity.type
_entity.pdbx_description
1 polymer ?
#
loop_
_entity_poly.entity_id
_entity_poly.type
_entity_poly.pdbx_seq_one_letter_code
_entity_poly.pdbx_strand_id
1 'polypeptide(L)'
;MEGGASASSNLPTQAPLSPSIRNSQRDVSSSVSITDNAVTTRESVDDFVGERSSLNNLQTSNRRGSLQPAVLSEQQLYQMAYDSVINSDFERSIAEFDQYMSVYPSGRFVTNAHYWKGQAYLYLERYSEAKESYEIILNRYEDSAKLADAMYGLGLAYQGLGNVTQARQLLNEIKRRFPNTGVANLADTKLLQLD
;
A
#
# COMPACT_ATOMS: atom_id res chain seq x y z
N MET A 1 -32.63 59.16 -28.37
CA MET A 1 -31.82 58.62 -29.43
C MET A 1 -30.82 57.70 -28.72
N GLU A 2 -31.13 56.40 -28.62
CA GLU A 2 -30.66 55.33 -29.46
C GLU A 2 -29.15 55.16 -29.31
N GLY A 3 -28.57 54.03 -29.01
CA GLY A 3 -29.00 52.66 -29.20
C GLY A 3 -28.12 51.75 -28.44
N GLY A 4 -28.68 50.57 -28.19
CA GLY A 4 -28.07 49.43 -27.54
C GLY A 4 -27.04 48.70 -28.37
N ALA A 5 -26.25 47.92 -27.69
CA ALA A 5 -25.60 46.75 -28.26
C ALA A 5 -25.41 45.70 -27.18
N SER A 6 -26.17 44.65 -27.29
CA SER A 6 -26.01 43.39 -26.58
C SER A 6 -24.77 42.67 -27.09
N ALA A 7 -23.89 42.23 -26.19
CA ALA A 7 -22.84 41.29 -26.51
C ALA A 7 -23.13 39.97 -25.83
N SER A 8 -23.50 38.98 -26.65
CA SER A 8 -23.70 37.58 -26.27
C SER A 8 -22.38 36.97 -25.88
N SER A 9 -22.31 36.42 -24.68
CA SER A 9 -21.22 35.56 -24.22
C SER A 9 -21.50 34.12 -24.67
N ASN A 10 -20.71 33.60 -25.61
CA ASN A 10 -20.67 32.20 -25.96
C ASN A 10 -19.78 31.44 -24.98
N LEU A 11 -20.39 30.59 -24.17
CA LEU A 11 -19.68 29.52 -23.45
C LEU A 11 -19.50 28.32 -24.42
N PRO A 12 -18.33 27.70 -24.49
CA PRO A 12 -18.21 26.42 -25.16
C PRO A 12 -18.69 25.29 -24.24
N THR A 13 -19.68 24.56 -24.72
CA THR A 13 -20.21 23.32 -24.16
C THR A 13 -19.15 22.23 -24.29
N GLN A 14 -18.66 21.71 -23.17
CA GLN A 14 -17.86 20.49 -23.16
C GLN A 14 -18.78 19.27 -23.17
N ALA A 15 -18.60 18.41 -24.16
CA ALA A 15 -19.26 17.12 -24.25
C ALA A 15 -18.57 16.10 -23.33
N PRO A 16 -19.31 15.13 -22.76
CA PRO A 16 -18.73 14.07 -21.93
C PRO A 16 -18.12 13.00 -22.80
N LEU A 17 -16.86 12.65 -22.53
CA LEU A 17 -16.19 11.49 -23.13
C LEU A 17 -16.58 10.22 -22.39
N SER A 18 -17.38 9.39 -23.02
CA SER A 18 -17.63 8.01 -22.60
C SER A 18 -16.49 7.11 -23.07
N PRO A 19 -15.89 6.26 -22.24
CA PRO A 19 -15.01 5.22 -22.74
C PRO A 19 -15.82 4.00 -23.18
N SER A 20 -15.76 3.71 -24.48
CA SER A 20 -16.23 2.45 -25.06
C SER A 20 -15.39 1.27 -24.59
N ILE A 21 -16.06 0.33 -23.94
CA ILE A 21 -15.52 -0.99 -23.66
C ILE A 21 -15.45 -1.77 -24.98
N ARG A 22 -14.25 -2.07 -25.44
CA ARG A 22 -14.02 -3.07 -26.48
C ARG A 22 -13.25 -4.24 -25.92
N ASN A 23 -13.99 -5.32 -25.69
CA ASN A 23 -13.50 -6.66 -25.40
C ASN A 23 -12.65 -7.17 -26.57
N SER A 24 -11.40 -7.53 -26.31
CA SER A 24 -10.59 -8.37 -27.18
C SER A 24 -9.66 -9.21 -26.36
N GLN A 25 -10.02 -10.47 -26.23
CA GLN A 25 -9.12 -11.54 -25.82
C GLN A 25 -7.92 -11.57 -26.77
N ARG A 26 -6.72 -11.52 -26.21
CA ARG A 26 -5.53 -12.17 -26.75
C ARG A 26 -4.51 -12.40 -25.67
N ASP A 27 -4.09 -13.63 -25.65
CA ASP A 27 -2.95 -14.28 -24.99
C ASP A 27 -1.71 -13.42 -24.74
N VAL A 28 -0.96 -13.98 -23.78
CA VAL A 28 0.48 -14.00 -23.55
C VAL A 28 0.99 -13.16 -22.40
N SER A 29 1.55 -13.94 -21.48
CA SER A 29 2.78 -13.63 -20.72
C SER A 29 3.33 -12.23 -20.96
N SER A 30 3.07 -11.37 -20.02
CA SER A 30 3.88 -10.17 -19.85
C SER A 30 3.92 -9.84 -18.38
N SER A 31 5.10 -9.98 -17.83
CA SER A 31 5.53 -9.44 -16.55
C SER A 31 4.90 -8.07 -16.33
N VAL A 32 3.93 -8.00 -15.42
CA VAL A 32 3.42 -6.72 -14.95
C VAL A 32 4.52 -6.14 -14.06
N SER A 33 5.32 -5.28 -14.67
CA SER A 33 6.13 -4.34 -13.93
C SER A 33 5.16 -3.38 -13.24
N ILE A 34 4.94 -3.58 -11.95
CA ILE A 34 4.32 -2.56 -11.11
C ILE A 34 5.41 -1.51 -10.86
N THR A 35 5.63 -0.70 -11.86
CA THR A 35 6.37 0.54 -11.73
C THR A 35 5.33 1.62 -11.52
N ASP A 36 5.24 2.12 -10.32
CA ASP A 36 5.25 3.55 -10.05
C ASP A 36 4.91 3.94 -8.61
N ASN A 37 4.59 2.99 -7.67
CA ASN A 37 4.47 3.39 -6.26
C ASN A 37 4.88 2.32 -5.23
N ALA A 38 5.44 1.19 -5.65
CA ALA A 38 5.97 0.23 -4.71
C ALA A 38 7.47 0.45 -4.52
N VAL A 39 7.83 1.09 -3.42
CA VAL A 39 9.20 1.00 -2.91
C VAL A 39 9.44 -0.45 -2.54
N THR A 40 9.90 -1.24 -3.48
CA THR A 40 10.34 -2.59 -3.23
C THR A 40 11.77 -2.51 -2.73
N THR A 41 11.96 -2.36 -1.43
CA THR A 41 13.24 -2.72 -0.85
C THR A 41 13.37 -4.24 -0.97
N ARG A 42 14.25 -4.68 -1.84
CA ARG A 42 14.54 -6.10 -2.14
C ARG A 42 14.94 -6.93 -0.92
N GLU A 43 15.24 -6.31 0.20
CA GLU A 43 15.71 -7.00 1.42
C GLU A 43 14.64 -7.77 2.19
N SER A 44 13.35 -7.52 1.94
CA SER A 44 12.27 -8.23 2.66
C SER A 44 11.83 -9.53 1.97
N VAL A 45 12.30 -9.81 0.76
CA VAL A 45 11.82 -10.96 -0.04
C VAL A 45 12.76 -12.15 0.07
N ASP A 46 14.06 -11.93 0.32
CA ASP A 46 15.05 -13.01 0.32
C ASP A 46 14.95 -13.94 1.55
N ASP A 47 14.48 -13.44 2.69
CA ASP A 47 14.23 -14.30 3.86
C ASP A 47 13.00 -15.22 3.70
N PHE A 48 12.19 -14.97 2.67
CA PHE A 48 10.90 -15.67 2.49
C PHE A 48 10.92 -16.78 1.43
N VAL A 49 11.90 -16.81 0.54
CA VAL A 49 11.94 -17.73 -0.59
C VAL A 49 12.38 -19.15 -0.19
N GLY A 50 12.99 -19.30 0.99
CA GLY A 50 13.56 -20.58 1.43
C GLY A 50 12.56 -21.70 1.78
N GLU A 51 11.29 -21.39 2.04
CA GLU A 51 10.35 -22.36 2.62
C GLU A 51 9.18 -22.80 1.73
N ARG A 52 9.13 -22.39 0.47
CA ARG A 52 8.07 -22.86 -0.45
C ARG A 52 8.06 -24.38 -0.70
N SER A 53 9.15 -25.06 -0.36
CA SER A 53 9.26 -26.52 -0.56
C SER A 53 8.60 -27.36 0.53
N SER A 54 8.19 -26.80 1.67
CA SER A 54 7.68 -27.57 2.80
C SER A 54 6.16 -27.72 2.84
N LEU A 55 5.42 -27.02 2.00
CA LEU A 55 3.94 -27.06 2.04
C LEU A 55 3.33 -28.29 1.33
N ASN A 56 4.11 -29.05 0.57
CA ASN A 56 3.60 -30.21 -0.15
C ASN A 56 3.59 -31.51 0.67
N ASN A 57 3.98 -31.49 1.95
CA ASN A 57 4.12 -32.72 2.76
C ASN A 57 3.09 -32.87 3.89
N LEU A 58 1.96 -32.16 3.82
CA LEU A 58 0.88 -32.27 4.83
C LEU A 58 -0.25 -33.23 4.42
N GLN A 59 -0.04 -34.08 3.41
CA GLN A 59 -0.94 -35.20 3.15
C GLN A 59 -0.28 -36.50 3.61
N THR A 60 -0.71 -36.99 4.71
CA THR A 60 -0.71 -38.32 5.28
C THR A 60 -0.06 -38.44 6.66
N SER A 61 -0.81 -38.04 7.70
CA SER A 61 -0.79 -38.82 8.94
C SER A 61 -2.14 -38.77 9.62
N ASN A 62 -2.95 -39.75 9.27
CA ASN A 62 -4.21 -40.11 9.90
C ASN A 62 -3.95 -40.57 11.35
N ARG A 63 -3.92 -39.65 12.32
CA ARG A 63 -4.03 -40.00 13.75
C ARG A 63 -5.28 -39.33 14.30
N ARG A 64 -6.26 -40.19 14.65
CA ARG A 64 -7.44 -39.81 15.45
C ARG A 64 -6.97 -39.26 16.81
N GLY A 65 -6.89 -37.96 16.90
CA GLY A 65 -6.68 -37.21 18.11
C GLY A 65 -7.45 -35.90 17.94
N SER A 66 -8.28 -35.54 18.91
CA SER A 66 -9.22 -34.41 18.96
C SER A 66 -8.93 -33.29 17.96
N LEU A 67 -9.88 -33.05 17.04
CA LEU A 67 -9.84 -31.94 16.09
C LEU A 67 -9.95 -30.61 16.87
N GLN A 68 -8.86 -30.15 17.45
CA GLN A 68 -8.74 -28.72 17.70
C GLN A 68 -8.59 -28.05 16.35
N PRO A 69 -9.34 -26.98 16.05
CA PRO A 69 -9.10 -26.23 14.82
C PRO A 69 -7.63 -25.83 14.79
N ALA A 70 -6.93 -26.23 13.73
CA ALA A 70 -5.53 -25.90 13.59
C ALA A 70 -5.39 -24.38 13.57
N VAL A 71 -4.88 -23.80 14.65
CA VAL A 71 -4.54 -22.38 14.70
C VAL A 71 -3.41 -22.18 13.69
N LEU A 72 -3.64 -21.37 12.66
CA LEU A 72 -2.61 -21.03 11.69
C LEU A 72 -1.41 -20.40 12.41
N SER A 73 -0.21 -20.78 12.00
CA SER A 73 1.01 -20.17 12.53
C SER A 73 1.07 -18.68 12.18
N GLU A 74 1.88 -17.93 12.93
CA GLU A 74 2.13 -16.51 12.69
C GLU A 74 2.48 -16.23 11.23
N GLN A 75 3.40 -17.04 10.68
CA GLN A 75 3.85 -16.92 9.31
C GLN A 75 2.74 -17.19 8.29
N GLN A 76 1.90 -18.21 8.53
CA GLN A 76 0.79 -18.54 7.63
C GLN A 76 -0.26 -17.42 7.58
N LEU A 77 -0.65 -16.85 8.74
CA LEU A 77 -1.61 -15.74 8.77
C LEU A 77 -1.04 -14.49 8.07
N TYR A 78 0.22 -14.16 8.34
CA TYR A 78 0.86 -13.04 7.68
C TYR A 78 0.95 -13.25 6.17
N GLN A 79 1.35 -14.47 5.73
CA GLN A 79 1.47 -14.79 4.31
C GLN A 79 0.14 -14.69 3.57
N MET A 80 -0.96 -15.17 4.16
CA MET A 80 -2.30 -15.05 3.57
C MET A 80 -2.65 -13.58 3.30
N ALA A 81 -2.45 -12.72 4.29
CA ALA A 81 -2.71 -11.29 4.17
C ALA A 81 -1.81 -10.62 3.09
N TYR A 82 -0.54 -11.03 3.03
CA TYR A 82 0.40 -10.52 2.04
C TYR A 82 0.07 -11.00 0.63
N ASP A 83 -0.34 -12.27 0.46
CA ASP A 83 -0.78 -12.80 -0.83
C ASP A 83 -2.02 -12.04 -1.36
N SER A 84 -2.92 -11.62 -0.47
CA SER A 84 -4.05 -10.76 -0.85
C SER A 84 -3.59 -9.38 -1.35
N VAL A 85 -2.52 -8.80 -0.78
CA VAL A 85 -1.91 -7.56 -1.33
C VAL A 85 -1.37 -7.78 -2.74
N ILE A 86 -0.61 -8.87 -2.95
CA ILE A 86 -0.02 -9.20 -4.26
C ILE A 86 -1.10 -9.40 -5.32
N ASN A 87 -2.24 -9.96 -4.94
CA ASN A 87 -3.39 -10.16 -5.82
C ASN A 87 -4.26 -8.90 -5.98
N SER A 88 -3.85 -7.77 -5.37
CA SER A 88 -4.61 -6.51 -5.38
C SER A 88 -5.99 -6.62 -4.72
N ASP A 89 -6.20 -7.61 -3.86
CA ASP A 89 -7.42 -7.78 -3.06
C ASP A 89 -7.26 -7.01 -1.74
N PHE A 90 -7.25 -5.68 -1.85
CA PHE A 90 -6.84 -4.79 -0.76
C PHE A 90 -7.79 -4.84 0.44
N GLU A 91 -9.13 -4.92 0.21
CA GLU A 91 -10.11 -5.04 1.28
C GLU A 91 -9.88 -6.31 2.10
N ARG A 92 -9.64 -7.41 1.41
CA ARG A 92 -9.36 -8.70 2.02
C ARG A 92 -8.04 -8.67 2.77
N SER A 93 -7.00 -8.10 2.19
CA SER A 93 -5.69 -7.99 2.84
C SER A 93 -5.77 -7.23 4.16
N ILE A 94 -6.54 -6.13 4.22
CA ILE A 94 -6.77 -5.36 5.44
C ILE A 94 -7.39 -6.24 6.54
N ALA A 95 -8.46 -6.97 6.21
CA ALA A 95 -9.14 -7.85 7.15
C ALA A 95 -8.22 -8.98 7.66
N GLU A 96 -7.42 -9.57 6.77
CA GLU A 96 -6.48 -10.63 7.10
C GLU A 96 -5.29 -10.12 7.95
N PHE A 97 -4.78 -8.90 7.70
CA PHE A 97 -3.80 -8.28 8.60
C PHE A 97 -4.39 -7.94 9.97
N ASP A 98 -5.65 -7.51 10.05
CA ASP A 98 -6.33 -7.30 11.33
C ASP A 98 -6.47 -8.61 12.09
N GLN A 99 -6.83 -9.70 11.41
CA GLN A 99 -6.86 -11.03 11.99
C GLN A 99 -5.47 -11.45 12.49
N TYR A 100 -4.43 -11.27 11.67
CA TYR A 100 -3.05 -11.56 12.06
C TYR A 100 -2.67 -10.82 13.36
N MET A 101 -2.88 -9.51 13.41
CA MET A 101 -2.52 -8.69 14.58
C MET A 101 -3.38 -8.99 15.81
N SER A 102 -4.62 -9.45 15.62
CA SER A 102 -5.47 -9.91 16.71
C SER A 102 -4.95 -11.20 17.37
N VAL A 103 -4.44 -12.13 16.56
CA VAL A 103 -3.88 -13.40 17.03
C VAL A 103 -2.46 -13.24 17.56
N TYR A 104 -1.66 -12.41 16.90
CA TYR A 104 -0.24 -12.17 17.20
C TYR A 104 0.06 -10.68 17.44
N PRO A 105 -0.46 -10.07 18.51
CA PRO A 105 -0.33 -8.61 18.75
C PRO A 105 1.11 -8.14 18.99
N SER A 106 2.01 -9.06 19.35
CA SER A 106 3.45 -8.81 19.52
C SER A 106 4.28 -9.65 18.56
N GLY A 107 3.68 -10.07 17.46
CA GLY A 107 4.34 -10.89 16.45
C GLY A 107 5.44 -10.15 15.70
N ARG A 108 6.37 -10.91 15.15
CA ARG A 108 7.54 -10.38 14.42
C ARG A 108 7.18 -9.58 13.18
N PHE A 109 5.97 -9.77 12.61
CA PHE A 109 5.54 -9.08 11.39
C PHE A 109 4.54 -7.95 11.65
N VAL A 110 4.27 -7.57 12.91
CA VAL A 110 3.25 -6.55 13.24
C VAL A 110 3.56 -5.21 12.56
N THR A 111 4.83 -4.79 12.54
CA THR A 111 5.21 -3.55 11.84
C THR A 111 4.99 -3.64 10.33
N ASN A 112 5.33 -4.80 9.73
CA ASN A 112 5.08 -5.04 8.32
C ASN A 112 3.57 -5.09 8.02
N ALA A 113 2.77 -5.66 8.92
CA ALA A 113 1.31 -5.69 8.78
C ALA A 113 0.71 -4.27 8.78
N HIS A 114 1.14 -3.40 9.69
CA HIS A 114 0.72 -1.99 9.68
C HIS A 114 1.15 -1.28 8.39
N TYR A 115 2.36 -1.53 7.90
CA TYR A 115 2.84 -0.96 6.66
C TYR A 115 1.99 -1.37 5.46
N TRP A 116 1.73 -2.68 5.29
CA TRP A 116 0.94 -3.18 4.17
C TRP A 116 -0.54 -2.78 4.25
N LYS A 117 -1.10 -2.68 5.47
CA LYS A 117 -2.43 -2.07 5.65
C LYS A 117 -2.45 -0.62 5.18
N GLY A 118 -1.45 0.16 5.55
CA GLY A 118 -1.32 1.53 5.07
C GLY A 118 -1.25 1.61 3.55
N GLN A 119 -0.49 0.72 2.90
CA GLN A 119 -0.43 0.63 1.45
C GLN A 119 -1.78 0.25 0.84
N ALA A 120 -2.46 -0.77 1.37
CA ALA A 120 -3.77 -1.18 0.90
C ALA A 120 -4.80 -0.03 0.99
N TYR A 121 -4.79 0.70 2.11
CA TYR A 121 -5.64 1.89 2.27
C TYR A 121 -5.31 3.01 1.28
N LEU A 122 -4.02 3.23 0.95
CA LEU A 122 -3.64 4.20 -0.09
C LEU A 122 -4.18 3.80 -1.47
N TYR A 123 -4.10 2.51 -1.84
CA TYR A 123 -4.66 2.01 -3.11
C TYR A 123 -6.18 2.17 -3.18
N LEU A 124 -6.86 2.08 -2.04
CA LEU A 124 -8.31 2.30 -1.92
C LEU A 124 -8.68 3.78 -1.74
N GLU A 125 -7.72 4.70 -1.81
CA GLU A 125 -7.88 6.14 -1.57
C GLU A 125 -8.46 6.46 -0.18
N ARG A 126 -8.34 5.53 0.76
CA ARG A 126 -8.76 5.67 2.17
C ARG A 126 -7.64 6.32 2.98
N TYR A 127 -7.38 7.59 2.68
CA TYR A 127 -6.19 8.30 3.17
C TYR A 127 -6.17 8.49 4.70
N SER A 128 -7.32 8.59 5.36
CA SER A 128 -7.38 8.70 6.83
C SER A 128 -6.90 7.43 7.50
N GLU A 129 -7.36 6.27 7.04
CA GLU A 129 -6.97 4.97 7.59
C GLU A 129 -5.52 4.60 7.22
N ALA A 130 -5.08 5.02 6.02
CA ALA A 130 -3.67 4.90 5.64
C ALA A 130 -2.77 5.68 6.61
N LYS A 131 -3.12 6.94 6.89
CA LYS A 131 -2.43 7.80 7.86
C LYS A 131 -2.34 7.11 9.23
N GLU A 132 -3.46 6.62 9.78
CA GLU A 132 -3.47 5.94 11.09
C GLU A 132 -2.52 4.74 11.11
N SER A 133 -2.54 3.92 10.05
CA SER A 133 -1.69 2.73 9.94
C SER A 133 -0.20 3.08 9.97
N TYR A 134 0.21 4.13 9.25
CA TYR A 134 1.60 4.58 9.24
C TYR A 134 2.00 5.28 10.53
N GLU A 135 1.13 6.10 11.13
CA GLU A 135 1.40 6.76 12.41
C GLU A 135 1.70 5.76 13.53
N ILE A 136 1.08 4.58 13.52
CA ILE A 136 1.43 3.52 14.46
C ILE A 136 2.90 3.12 14.32
N ILE A 137 3.43 3.02 13.10
CA ILE A 137 4.83 2.67 12.87
C ILE A 137 5.74 3.78 13.39
N LEU A 138 5.44 5.03 13.07
CA LEU A 138 6.25 6.17 13.48
C LEU A 138 6.30 6.34 15.01
N ASN A 139 5.18 6.04 15.70
CA ASN A 139 5.04 6.27 17.13
C ASN A 139 5.50 5.08 17.99
N ARG A 140 5.48 3.87 17.48
CA ARG A 140 5.73 2.66 18.27
C ARG A 140 6.90 1.81 17.80
N TYR A 141 7.38 2.04 16.57
CA TYR A 141 8.39 1.20 15.91
C TYR A 141 9.46 2.07 15.22
N GLU A 142 9.96 3.06 15.94
CA GLU A 142 10.91 4.06 15.41
C GLU A 142 12.24 3.45 14.91
N ASP A 143 12.62 2.29 15.46
CA ASP A 143 13.85 1.56 15.07
C ASP A 143 13.60 0.57 13.92
N SER A 144 12.36 0.52 13.39
CA SER A 144 12.03 -0.42 12.33
C SER A 144 12.66 -0.05 11.00
N ALA A 145 13.12 -1.07 10.25
CA ALA A 145 13.53 -0.90 8.86
C ALA A 145 12.41 -0.32 7.96
N LYS A 146 11.14 -0.42 8.38
CA LYS A 146 9.98 0.14 7.68
C LYS A 146 9.72 1.62 7.98
N LEU A 147 10.50 2.25 8.89
CA LEU A 147 10.21 3.62 9.29
C LEU A 147 10.26 4.61 8.13
N ALA A 148 11.31 4.57 7.31
CA ALA A 148 11.44 5.49 6.17
C ALA A 148 10.32 5.29 5.14
N ASP A 149 10.00 4.04 4.82
CA ASP A 149 8.90 3.68 3.90
C ASP A 149 7.54 4.14 4.46
N ALA A 150 7.30 3.95 5.76
CA ALA A 150 6.09 4.39 6.43
C ALA A 150 5.97 5.92 6.47
N MET A 151 7.06 6.65 6.68
CA MET A 151 7.09 8.11 6.58
C MET A 151 6.71 8.57 5.16
N TYR A 152 7.21 7.91 4.12
CA TYR A 152 6.85 8.23 2.75
C TYR A 152 5.37 7.96 2.49
N GLY A 153 4.85 6.79 2.87
CA GLY A 153 3.43 6.45 2.77
C GLY A 153 2.53 7.45 3.52
N LEU A 154 2.94 7.87 4.72
CA LEU A 154 2.24 8.91 5.48
C LEU A 154 2.24 10.27 4.73
N GLY A 155 3.34 10.62 4.07
CA GLY A 155 3.41 11.80 3.21
C GLY A 155 2.39 11.75 2.06
N LEU A 156 2.23 10.58 1.43
CA LEU A 156 1.22 10.35 0.40
C LEU A 156 -0.21 10.45 0.97
N ALA A 157 -0.45 9.89 2.16
CA ALA A 157 -1.74 9.98 2.84
C ALA A 157 -2.10 11.44 3.17
N TYR A 158 -1.16 12.24 3.67
CA TYR A 158 -1.37 13.68 3.89
C TYR A 158 -1.67 14.42 2.60
N GLN A 159 -0.98 14.09 1.50
CA GLN A 159 -1.29 14.67 0.19
C GLN A 159 -2.73 14.34 -0.25
N GLY A 160 -3.15 13.07 -0.13
CA GLY A 160 -4.50 12.64 -0.46
C GLY A 160 -5.59 13.33 0.38
N LEU A 161 -5.27 13.66 1.64
CA LEU A 161 -6.13 14.45 2.54
C LEU A 161 -6.11 15.95 2.24
N GLY A 162 -5.33 16.42 1.24
CA GLY A 162 -5.16 17.84 0.95
C GLY A 162 -4.22 18.57 1.91
N ASN A 163 -3.58 17.87 2.84
CA ASN A 163 -2.67 18.43 3.83
C ASN A 163 -1.24 18.56 3.27
N VAL A 164 -1.11 19.34 2.19
CA VAL A 164 0.14 19.49 1.42
C VAL A 164 1.30 19.97 2.31
N THR A 165 1.04 20.82 3.29
CA THR A 165 2.07 21.34 4.19
C THR A 165 2.70 20.21 5.02
N GLN A 166 1.90 19.33 5.61
CA GLN A 166 2.38 18.18 6.39
C GLN A 166 3.10 17.18 5.49
N ALA A 167 2.55 16.91 4.29
CA ALA A 167 3.21 16.05 3.32
C ALA A 167 4.62 16.56 2.99
N ARG A 168 4.76 17.85 2.68
CA ARG A 168 6.03 18.51 2.37
C ARG A 168 7.02 18.47 3.54
N GLN A 169 6.56 18.72 4.76
CA GLN A 169 7.40 18.65 5.96
C GLN A 169 7.96 17.24 6.15
N LEU A 170 7.12 16.23 6.03
CA LEU A 170 7.50 14.83 6.22
C LEU A 170 8.48 14.35 5.14
N LEU A 171 8.24 14.70 3.87
CA LEU A 171 9.13 14.36 2.76
C LEU A 171 10.52 15.02 2.93
N ASN A 172 10.58 16.26 3.39
CA ASN A 172 11.87 16.91 3.72
C ASN A 172 12.56 16.24 4.92
N GLU A 173 11.80 15.76 5.91
CA GLU A 173 12.36 15.02 7.04
C GLU A 173 12.97 13.69 6.60
N ILE A 174 12.35 12.96 5.67
CA ILE A 174 12.91 11.74 5.10
C ILE A 174 14.29 12.01 4.50
N LYS A 175 14.43 13.04 3.68
CA LYS A 175 15.72 13.44 3.08
C LYS A 175 16.80 13.75 4.12
N ARG A 176 16.41 14.38 5.23
CA ARG A 176 17.32 14.72 6.32
C ARG A 176 17.75 13.50 7.15
N ARG A 177 16.82 12.60 7.46
CA ARG A 177 17.07 11.43 8.33
C ARG A 177 17.68 10.25 7.59
N PHE A 178 17.33 10.07 6.32
CA PHE A 178 17.71 8.90 5.52
C PHE A 178 18.40 9.32 4.20
N PRO A 179 19.47 10.15 4.27
CA PRO A 179 20.13 10.61 3.05
C PRO A 179 20.73 9.44 2.27
N ASN A 180 20.77 9.57 0.94
CA ASN A 180 21.33 8.57 0.01
C ASN A 180 20.55 7.23 -0.02
N THR A 181 19.29 7.21 0.41
CA THR A 181 18.40 6.06 0.30
C THR A 181 17.45 6.20 -0.88
N GLY A 182 16.91 5.06 -1.37
CA GLY A 182 15.86 5.06 -2.39
C GLY A 182 14.63 5.88 -1.97
N VAL A 183 14.25 5.81 -0.69
CA VAL A 183 13.12 6.58 -0.14
C VAL A 183 13.38 8.09 -0.19
N ALA A 184 14.61 8.53 0.07
CA ALA A 184 14.96 9.94 -0.05
C ALA A 184 14.84 10.45 -1.51
N ASN A 185 15.23 9.63 -2.49
CA ASN A 185 15.07 9.96 -3.91
C ASN A 185 13.58 10.03 -4.30
N LEU A 186 12.75 9.14 -3.78
CA LEU A 186 11.30 9.20 -3.96
C LEU A 186 10.70 10.45 -3.33
N ALA A 187 11.16 10.82 -2.13
CA ALA A 187 10.72 12.04 -1.45
C ALA A 187 11.10 13.30 -2.26
N ASP A 188 12.29 13.35 -2.87
CA ASP A 188 12.69 14.44 -3.76
C ASP A 188 11.75 14.56 -4.96
N THR A 189 11.52 13.44 -5.64
CA THR A 189 10.61 13.41 -6.80
C THR A 189 9.19 13.86 -6.42
N LYS A 190 8.72 13.41 -5.25
CA LYS A 190 7.38 13.78 -4.78
C LYS A 190 7.27 15.25 -4.41
N LEU A 191 8.30 15.83 -3.81
CA LEU A 191 8.34 17.26 -3.50
C LEU A 191 8.18 18.14 -4.74
N LEU A 192 8.84 17.76 -5.85
CA LEU A 192 8.71 18.46 -7.14
C LEU A 192 7.29 18.42 -7.71
N GLN A 193 6.50 17.41 -7.34
CA GLN A 193 5.09 17.29 -7.77
C GLN A 193 4.13 18.09 -6.88
N LEU A 194 4.59 18.55 -5.72
CA LEU A 194 3.79 19.34 -4.77
C LEU A 194 3.99 20.85 -4.95
N ASP A 195 4.93 21.25 -5.80
CA ASP A 195 5.19 22.65 -6.17
C ASP A 195 4.30 23.08 -7.33
#